data_5d02ea8b6b476cd4a9da601e4432b4d5
#
_entry.id   5d02ea8b6b476cd4a9da601e4432b4d5
#
_cell.length_a   1.000
_cell.length_b   1.000
_cell.length_c   1.000
_cell.angle_alpha   90.00
_cell.angle_beta   90.00
_cell.angle_gamma   90.00
#
_symmetry.space_group_name_H-M   'P 1'
#
loop_
_entity.id
_entity.type
_entity.pdbx_description
1 polymer ?
#
loop_
_entity_poly.entity_id
_entity_poly.type
_entity_poly.pdbx_seq_one_letter_code
_entity_poly.pdbx_strand_id
1 'polypeptide(L)'
;MSKFAEPMTRLIDELKKLPGIGSKSAQRLAFHILRSSEDDAEALASAVRDVKAKLRLCSTCNNITDVDPCVYCSSPTRNQKLVCVVEEPTNIAAVEKTRHFNGVYHVLHGSISPLHGIGPEQLRIGNLIARVATGQIEEVILATNPTVEGEATATYLAQQLKRQGLRVTRIAMGIPVGSDIEYTDEVTMLKAIEGRREV
;
A
#
# COMPACT_ATOMS: atom_id res chain seq x y z
N MET A 1 24.18 27.82 18.01
CA MET A 1 24.28 26.33 18.02
C MET A 1 24.04 25.87 19.46
N SER A 2 22.95 25.21 19.76
CA SER A 2 22.69 24.63 21.09
C SER A 2 23.67 23.46 21.28
N LYS A 3 24.55 23.57 22.29
CA LYS A 3 25.56 22.53 22.57
C LYS A 3 24.94 21.50 23.51
N PHE A 4 24.21 20.56 22.97
CA PHE A 4 23.86 19.34 23.72
C PHE A 4 25.08 18.41 23.77
N ALA A 5 25.08 17.49 24.73
CA ALA A 5 26.05 16.40 24.77
C ALA A 5 25.97 15.57 23.46
N GLU A 6 27.11 15.02 23.04
CA GLU A 6 27.22 14.32 21.74
C GLU A 6 26.14 13.25 21.50
N PRO A 7 25.79 12.36 22.48
CA PRO A 7 24.74 11.36 22.27
C PRO A 7 23.37 11.99 22.01
N MET A 8 23.04 13.11 22.68
CA MET A 8 21.79 13.83 22.50
C MET A 8 21.73 14.47 21.10
N THR A 9 22.82 15.08 20.67
CA THR A 9 22.92 15.71 19.35
C THR A 9 22.71 14.66 18.26
N ARG A 10 23.36 13.49 18.37
CA ARG A 10 23.23 12.38 17.44
C ARG A 10 21.78 11.87 17.36
N LEU A 11 21.11 11.69 18.50
CA LEU A 11 19.71 11.26 18.53
C LEU A 11 18.79 12.28 17.83
N ILE A 12 18.99 13.58 18.12
CA ILE A 12 18.21 14.65 17.48
C ILE A 12 18.42 14.64 15.96
N ASP A 13 19.65 14.47 15.50
CA ASP A 13 19.96 14.46 14.08
C ASP A 13 19.40 13.24 13.36
N GLU A 14 19.39 12.06 13.97
CA GLU A 14 18.72 10.89 13.41
C GLU A 14 17.18 11.08 13.34
N LEU A 15 16.57 11.64 14.39
CA LEU A 15 15.14 11.92 14.38
C LEU A 15 14.73 12.96 13.32
N LYS A 16 15.59 13.93 13.02
CA LYS A 16 15.36 14.93 11.96
C LYS A 16 15.34 14.34 10.55
N LYS A 17 15.91 13.16 10.33
CA LYS A 17 15.85 12.46 9.03
C LYS A 17 14.48 11.88 8.73
N LEU A 18 13.62 11.75 9.75
CA LEU A 18 12.28 11.24 9.57
C LEU A 18 11.36 12.28 8.93
N PRO A 19 10.55 11.92 7.91
CA PRO A 19 9.67 12.85 7.23
C PRO A 19 8.68 13.48 8.22
N GLY A 20 8.46 14.79 8.09
CA GLY A 20 7.57 15.55 8.98
C GLY A 20 8.17 15.91 10.35
N ILE A 21 9.39 15.47 10.68
CA ILE A 21 10.04 15.80 11.96
C ILE A 21 11.05 16.94 11.78
N GLY A 22 10.63 18.14 12.16
CA GLY A 22 11.52 19.32 12.21
C GLY A 22 12.36 19.37 13.49
N SER A 23 13.31 20.31 13.54
CA SER A 23 14.27 20.46 14.64
C SER A 23 13.63 20.57 16.03
N LYS A 24 12.51 21.30 16.17
CA LYS A 24 11.80 21.43 17.47
C LYS A 24 11.18 20.12 17.91
N SER A 25 10.54 19.39 16.98
CA SER A 25 9.93 18.08 17.26
C SER A 25 10.98 17.04 17.59
N ALA A 26 12.09 17.00 16.85
CA ALA A 26 13.21 16.09 17.11
C ALA A 26 13.80 16.31 18.52
N GLN A 27 14.01 17.57 18.93
CA GLN A 27 14.47 17.89 20.29
C GLN A 27 13.47 17.41 21.35
N ARG A 28 12.16 17.68 21.17
CA ARG A 28 11.14 17.23 22.12
C ARG A 28 11.10 15.70 22.26
N LEU A 29 11.18 14.97 21.13
CA LEU A 29 11.25 13.50 21.13
C LEU A 29 12.51 12.99 21.83
N ALA A 30 13.68 13.57 21.53
CA ALA A 30 14.93 13.18 22.17
C ALA A 30 14.92 13.39 23.68
N PHE A 31 14.37 14.51 24.17
CA PHE A 31 14.19 14.75 25.61
C PHE A 31 13.14 13.83 26.24
N HIS A 32 12.12 13.44 25.51
CA HIS A 32 11.15 12.45 25.99
C HIS A 32 11.83 11.08 26.19
N ILE A 33 12.60 10.62 25.22
CA ILE A 33 13.36 9.36 25.30
C ILE A 33 14.37 9.41 26.45
N LEU A 34 15.08 10.54 26.62
CA LEU A 34 16.02 10.69 27.76
C LEU A 34 15.34 10.56 29.14
N ARG A 35 14.07 10.96 29.24
CA ARG A 35 13.30 10.91 30.49
C ARG A 35 12.51 9.62 30.69
N SER A 36 12.35 8.81 29.65
CA SER A 36 11.72 7.51 29.77
C SER A 36 12.63 6.51 30.49
N SER A 37 12.10 5.37 30.87
CA SER A 37 12.89 4.29 31.44
C SER A 37 13.90 3.71 30.40
N GLU A 38 14.95 3.07 30.88
CA GLU A 38 15.88 2.33 30.02
C GLU A 38 15.14 1.22 29.24
N ASP A 39 14.19 0.56 29.85
CA ASP A 39 13.37 -0.49 29.23
C ASP A 39 12.53 0.07 28.05
N ASP A 40 11.90 1.23 28.23
CA ASP A 40 11.14 1.88 27.14
C ASP A 40 12.05 2.31 25.98
N ALA A 41 13.22 2.85 26.29
CA ALA A 41 14.18 3.25 25.28
C ALA A 41 14.72 2.03 24.49
N GLU A 42 15.03 0.93 25.18
CA GLU A 42 15.48 -0.31 24.53
C GLU A 42 14.34 -0.98 23.75
N ALA A 43 13.10 -0.96 24.24
CA ALA A 43 11.95 -1.45 23.49
C ALA A 43 11.76 -0.71 22.16
N LEU A 44 11.88 0.62 22.15
CA LEU A 44 11.83 1.42 20.93
C LEU A 44 13.00 1.06 19.99
N ALA A 45 14.22 0.99 20.50
CA ALA A 45 15.39 0.65 19.71
C ALA A 45 15.29 -0.75 19.09
N SER A 46 14.79 -1.72 19.87
CA SER A 46 14.53 -3.08 19.41
C SER A 46 13.47 -3.11 18.31
N ALA A 47 12.35 -2.41 18.49
CA ALA A 47 11.28 -2.34 17.49
C ALA A 47 11.79 -1.79 16.15
N VAL A 48 12.63 -0.74 16.17
CA VAL A 48 13.25 -0.18 14.95
C VAL A 48 14.16 -1.20 14.28
N ARG A 49 14.99 -1.93 15.04
CA ARG A 49 15.86 -2.99 14.51
C ARG A 49 15.03 -4.13 13.91
N ASP A 50 13.97 -4.56 14.60
CA ASP A 50 13.12 -5.68 14.18
C ASP A 50 12.41 -5.42 12.85
N VAL A 51 11.91 -4.22 12.62
CA VAL A 51 11.31 -3.84 11.34
C VAL A 51 12.29 -4.04 10.17
N LYS A 52 13.57 -3.73 10.37
CA LYS A 52 14.60 -3.90 9.33
C LYS A 52 15.09 -5.35 9.20
N ALA A 53 15.15 -6.09 10.29
CA ALA A 53 15.72 -7.43 10.30
C ALA A 53 14.69 -8.52 9.96
N LYS A 54 13.42 -8.35 10.37
CA LYS A 54 12.40 -9.40 10.30
C LYS A 54 11.41 -9.23 9.16
N LEU A 55 11.17 -7.97 8.69
CA LEU A 55 10.23 -7.75 7.61
C LEU A 55 10.86 -7.97 6.23
N ARG A 56 10.09 -8.62 5.37
CA ARG A 56 10.43 -8.93 3.97
C ARG A 56 9.18 -8.84 3.09
N LEU A 57 9.37 -8.93 1.80
CA LEU A 57 8.25 -9.05 0.88
C LEU A 57 7.81 -10.52 0.79
N CYS A 58 6.50 -10.74 0.82
CA CYS A 58 5.90 -12.05 0.55
C CYS A 58 6.26 -12.50 -0.86
N SER A 59 6.77 -13.72 -1.00
CA SER A 59 7.19 -14.31 -2.28
C SER A 59 6.04 -14.42 -3.29
N THR A 60 4.79 -14.50 -2.82
CA THR A 60 3.59 -14.66 -3.66
C THR A 60 2.96 -13.35 -4.06
N CYS A 61 2.81 -12.40 -3.13
CA CYS A 61 1.99 -11.20 -3.36
C CYS A 61 2.73 -9.88 -3.18
N ASN A 62 3.99 -9.91 -2.79
CA ASN A 62 4.83 -8.75 -2.48
C ASN A 62 4.31 -7.87 -1.31
N ASN A 63 3.40 -8.35 -0.48
CA ASN A 63 3.04 -7.67 0.76
C ASN A 63 4.21 -7.69 1.75
N ILE A 64 4.30 -6.69 2.61
CA ILE A 64 5.26 -6.68 3.73
C ILE A 64 4.81 -7.70 4.78
N THR A 65 5.73 -8.57 5.20
CA THR A 65 5.41 -9.67 6.12
C THR A 65 6.65 -10.14 6.88
N ASP A 66 6.45 -10.75 8.02
CA ASP A 66 7.46 -11.48 8.81
C ASP A 66 7.50 -12.98 8.51
N VAL A 67 6.40 -13.53 7.96
CA VAL A 67 6.26 -14.93 7.55
C VAL A 67 6.08 -15.04 6.04
N ASP A 68 6.59 -16.09 5.40
CA ASP A 68 6.49 -16.27 3.94
C ASP A 68 6.00 -17.69 3.59
N PRO A 69 4.88 -17.80 2.86
CA PRO A 69 3.99 -16.75 2.37
C PRO A 69 3.25 -16.00 3.50
N CYS A 70 2.82 -14.75 3.22
CA CYS A 70 2.12 -13.93 4.22
C CYS A 70 0.77 -14.54 4.63
N VAL A 71 0.22 -14.05 5.74
CA VAL A 71 -1.04 -14.53 6.32
C VAL A 71 -2.23 -14.54 5.35
N TYR A 72 -2.26 -13.65 4.37
CA TYR A 72 -3.30 -13.63 3.33
C TYR A 72 -3.09 -14.73 2.30
N CYS A 73 -1.87 -14.95 1.85
CA CYS A 73 -1.54 -15.95 0.83
C CYS A 73 -1.60 -17.39 1.36
N SER A 74 -1.23 -17.61 2.63
CA SER A 74 -1.25 -18.92 3.27
C SER A 74 -2.61 -19.32 3.85
N SER A 75 -3.58 -18.40 3.90
CA SER A 75 -4.90 -18.66 4.50
C SER A 75 -5.71 -19.66 3.66
N PRO A 76 -6.12 -20.79 4.23
CA PRO A 76 -6.94 -21.78 3.54
C PRO A 76 -8.41 -21.34 3.36
N THR A 77 -8.83 -20.31 4.09
CA THR A 77 -10.23 -19.81 4.04
C THR A 77 -10.43 -18.75 2.97
N ARG A 78 -9.35 -18.23 2.36
CA ARG A 78 -9.44 -17.21 1.32
C ARG A 78 -9.55 -17.81 -0.08
N ASN A 79 -10.31 -17.15 -0.91
CA ASN A 79 -10.44 -17.52 -2.32
C ASN A 79 -9.15 -17.18 -3.08
N GLN A 80 -8.32 -18.19 -3.32
CA GLN A 80 -7.04 -18.07 -4.01
C GLN A 80 -7.18 -17.71 -5.50
N LYS A 81 -8.40 -17.83 -6.08
CA LYS A 81 -8.69 -17.53 -7.48
C LYS A 81 -9.05 -16.07 -7.73
N LEU A 82 -9.28 -15.30 -6.65
CA LEU A 82 -9.64 -13.89 -6.68
C LEU A 82 -8.49 -13.03 -6.14
N VAL A 83 -7.89 -12.20 -6.99
CA VAL A 83 -6.75 -11.36 -6.63
C VAL A 83 -7.14 -9.89 -6.66
N CYS A 84 -6.95 -9.17 -5.55
CA CYS A 84 -7.05 -7.72 -5.50
C CYS A 84 -5.65 -7.10 -5.65
N VAL A 85 -5.45 -6.31 -6.70
CA VAL A 85 -4.19 -5.64 -7.00
C VAL A 85 -4.22 -4.23 -6.43
N VAL A 86 -3.26 -3.91 -5.58
CA VAL A 86 -3.11 -2.61 -4.90
C VAL A 86 -1.74 -2.00 -5.18
N GLU A 87 -1.62 -0.68 -5.06
CA GLU A 87 -0.34 0.01 -5.23
C GLU A 87 0.61 -0.23 -4.07
N GLU A 88 0.11 -0.09 -2.83
CA GLU A 88 0.91 -0.12 -1.61
C GLU A 88 0.38 -1.15 -0.60
N PRO A 89 1.26 -1.71 0.26
CA PRO A 89 0.83 -2.63 1.33
C PRO A 89 -0.23 -2.03 2.26
N THR A 90 -0.19 -0.72 2.48
CA THR A 90 -1.15 0.01 3.32
C THR A 90 -2.58 -0.01 2.76
N ASN A 91 -2.74 -0.15 1.45
CA ASN A 91 -4.04 -0.25 0.80
C ASN A 91 -4.77 -1.55 1.18
N ILE A 92 -4.05 -2.63 1.46
CA ILE A 92 -4.63 -3.89 1.95
C ILE A 92 -5.44 -3.63 3.22
N ALA A 93 -4.90 -2.85 4.16
CA ALA A 93 -5.60 -2.55 5.41
C ALA A 93 -6.93 -1.81 5.18
N ALA A 94 -7.03 -0.99 4.13
CA ALA A 94 -8.27 -0.30 3.78
C ALA A 94 -9.33 -1.29 3.26
N VAL A 95 -8.92 -2.25 2.42
CA VAL A 95 -9.81 -3.31 1.92
C VAL A 95 -10.26 -4.23 3.06
N GLU A 96 -9.35 -4.66 3.92
CA GLU A 96 -9.63 -5.56 5.05
C GLU A 96 -10.59 -4.95 6.09
N LYS A 97 -10.57 -3.63 6.28
CA LYS A 97 -11.52 -2.93 7.17
C LYS A 97 -12.98 -3.16 6.77
N THR A 98 -13.25 -3.45 5.51
CA THR A 98 -14.62 -3.74 5.03
C THR A 98 -15.14 -5.07 5.54
N ARG A 99 -14.26 -6.01 5.90
CA ARG A 99 -14.58 -7.40 6.30
C ARG A 99 -15.41 -8.17 5.25
N HIS A 100 -15.44 -7.69 4.03
CA HIS A 100 -16.27 -8.26 2.96
C HIS A 100 -15.43 -8.96 1.88
N PHE A 101 -14.18 -8.57 1.71
CA PHE A 101 -13.30 -9.15 0.71
C PHE A 101 -12.68 -10.46 1.21
N ASN A 102 -12.87 -11.54 0.48
CA ASN A 102 -12.36 -12.87 0.82
C ASN A 102 -11.34 -13.42 -0.20
N GLY A 103 -10.79 -12.57 -1.05
CA GLY A 103 -9.71 -12.94 -1.97
C GLY A 103 -8.32 -12.76 -1.37
N VAL A 104 -7.31 -12.88 -2.22
CA VAL A 104 -5.92 -12.62 -1.90
C VAL A 104 -5.43 -11.33 -2.57
N TYR A 105 -4.21 -10.90 -2.27
CA TYR A 105 -3.69 -9.62 -2.73
C TYR A 105 -2.51 -9.78 -3.68
N HIS A 106 -2.20 -8.70 -4.39
CA HIS A 106 -0.93 -8.46 -5.06
C HIS A 106 -0.56 -6.98 -4.93
N VAL A 107 0.64 -6.70 -4.43
CA VAL A 107 1.13 -5.34 -4.21
C VAL A 107 2.12 -4.97 -5.33
N LEU A 108 1.89 -3.83 -5.97
CA LEU A 108 2.72 -3.33 -7.07
C LEU A 108 3.95 -2.56 -6.59
N HIS A 109 3.92 -1.99 -5.38
CA HIS A 109 4.89 -1.04 -4.83
C HIS A 109 5.00 0.24 -5.65
N GLY A 110 3.86 0.82 -6.00
CA GLY A 110 3.74 2.09 -6.72
C GLY A 110 2.78 2.03 -7.90
N SER A 111 2.84 3.06 -8.73
CA SER A 111 2.08 3.23 -9.95
C SER A 111 2.98 3.65 -11.12
N ILE A 112 2.57 3.41 -12.35
CA ILE A 112 3.28 3.87 -13.55
C ILE A 112 3.24 5.39 -13.56
N SER A 113 4.40 6.03 -13.57
CA SER A 113 4.54 7.48 -13.58
C SER A 113 5.71 7.90 -14.46
N PRO A 114 5.47 8.14 -15.78
CA PRO A 114 6.53 8.52 -16.71
C PRO A 114 7.25 9.80 -16.31
N LEU A 115 6.55 10.74 -15.68
CA LEU A 115 7.12 12.00 -15.20
C LEU A 115 8.17 11.78 -14.08
N HIS A 116 8.04 10.70 -13.32
CA HIS A 116 8.98 10.31 -12.28
C HIS A 116 9.91 9.18 -12.73
N GLY A 117 9.91 8.81 -14.02
CA GLY A 117 10.73 7.73 -14.57
C GLY A 117 10.32 6.33 -14.09
N ILE A 118 9.08 6.14 -13.62
CA ILE A 118 8.59 4.85 -13.14
C ILE A 118 7.81 4.17 -14.27
N GLY A 119 8.42 3.17 -14.89
CA GLY A 119 7.79 2.29 -15.86
C GLY A 119 7.28 0.98 -15.25
N PRO A 120 6.66 0.11 -16.06
CA PRO A 120 6.14 -1.18 -15.59
C PRO A 120 7.20 -2.11 -14.99
N GLU A 121 8.45 -2.00 -15.44
CA GLU A 121 9.58 -2.82 -15.01
C GLU A 121 10.10 -2.47 -13.60
N GLN A 122 9.87 -1.27 -13.11
CA GLN A 122 10.19 -0.87 -11.74
C GLN A 122 9.14 -1.34 -10.72
N LEU A 123 7.97 -1.76 -11.22
CA LEU A 123 6.86 -2.24 -10.40
C LEU A 123 6.81 -3.78 -10.36
N ARG A 124 6.08 -4.33 -9.40
CA ARG A 124 5.88 -5.78 -9.28
C ARG A 124 4.85 -6.36 -10.26
N ILE A 125 4.72 -5.75 -11.44
CA ILE A 125 3.80 -6.16 -12.51
C ILE A 125 4.23 -7.50 -13.10
N GLY A 126 5.53 -7.72 -13.34
CA GLY A 126 6.06 -8.99 -13.83
C GLY A 126 5.69 -10.18 -12.95
N ASN A 127 5.74 -10.00 -11.62
CA ASN A 127 5.32 -11.03 -10.66
C ASN A 127 3.81 -11.34 -10.77
N LEU A 128 2.96 -10.32 -10.98
CA LEU A 128 1.53 -10.52 -11.20
C LEU A 128 1.27 -11.34 -12.47
N ILE A 129 1.89 -10.95 -13.56
CA ILE A 129 1.74 -11.64 -14.86
C ILE A 129 2.19 -13.11 -14.75
N ALA A 130 3.33 -13.37 -14.11
CA ALA A 130 3.82 -14.74 -13.88
C ALA A 130 2.84 -15.55 -13.00
N ARG A 131 2.29 -14.94 -11.95
CA ARG A 131 1.30 -15.57 -11.07
C ARG A 131 0.01 -15.92 -11.82
N VAL A 132 -0.47 -15.03 -12.65
CA VAL A 132 -1.67 -15.23 -13.46
C VAL A 132 -1.46 -16.33 -14.51
N ALA A 133 -0.28 -16.40 -15.13
CA ALA A 133 0.07 -17.42 -16.14
C ALA A 133 0.01 -18.86 -15.59
N THR A 134 -0.06 -19.07 -14.28
CA THR A 134 -0.29 -20.41 -13.69
C THR A 134 -1.68 -20.98 -13.98
N GLY A 135 -2.62 -20.15 -14.44
CA GLY A 135 -3.99 -20.53 -14.77
C GLY A 135 -4.90 -20.78 -13.57
N GLN A 136 -4.44 -20.47 -12.35
CA GLN A 136 -5.23 -20.65 -11.12
C GLN A 136 -6.12 -19.47 -10.76
N ILE A 137 -5.84 -18.29 -11.33
CA ILE A 137 -6.59 -17.06 -11.07
C ILE A 137 -7.76 -16.95 -12.05
N GLU A 138 -8.97 -16.68 -11.53
CA GLU A 138 -10.19 -16.49 -12.31
C GLU A 138 -10.54 -15.01 -12.47
N GLU A 139 -10.29 -14.20 -11.44
CA GLU A 139 -10.58 -12.77 -11.46
C GLU A 139 -9.45 -11.95 -10.82
N VAL A 140 -9.15 -10.82 -11.48
CA VAL A 140 -8.26 -9.78 -10.94
C VAL A 140 -9.06 -8.49 -10.78
N ILE A 141 -9.16 -7.99 -9.53
CA ILE A 141 -9.72 -6.68 -9.20
C ILE A 141 -8.59 -5.67 -9.17
N LEU A 142 -8.65 -4.67 -10.02
CA LEU A 142 -7.71 -3.56 -10.02
C LEU A 142 -8.16 -2.51 -9.00
N ALA A 143 -7.41 -2.36 -7.92
CA ALA A 143 -7.67 -1.45 -6.81
C ALA A 143 -6.52 -0.44 -6.64
N THR A 144 -5.98 0.06 -7.76
CA THR A 144 -5.07 1.20 -7.78
C THR A 144 -5.81 2.48 -7.40
N ASN A 145 -5.09 3.49 -6.92
CA ASN A 145 -5.70 4.76 -6.52
C ASN A 145 -6.42 5.44 -7.71
N PRO A 146 -7.46 6.23 -7.46
CA PRO A 146 -8.17 6.99 -8.51
C PRO A 146 -7.42 8.28 -8.88
N THR A 147 -6.12 8.16 -9.14
CA THR A 147 -5.23 9.22 -9.63
C THR A 147 -4.91 8.97 -11.11
N VAL A 148 -4.34 9.96 -11.79
CA VAL A 148 -3.93 9.82 -13.19
C VAL A 148 -2.99 8.63 -13.36
N GLU A 149 -2.01 8.49 -12.48
CA GLU A 149 -1.03 7.41 -12.49
C GLU A 149 -1.68 6.05 -12.18
N GLY A 150 -2.59 6.03 -11.20
CA GLY A 150 -3.32 4.82 -10.83
C GLY A 150 -4.26 4.33 -11.93
N GLU A 151 -4.92 5.24 -12.66
CA GLU A 151 -5.75 4.90 -13.82
C GLU A 151 -4.90 4.43 -15.01
N ALA A 152 -3.77 5.08 -15.27
CA ALA A 152 -2.83 4.63 -16.30
C ALA A 152 -2.32 3.21 -16.00
N THR A 153 -2.00 2.96 -14.72
CA THR A 153 -1.57 1.64 -14.24
C THR A 153 -2.68 0.59 -14.40
N ALA A 154 -3.92 0.92 -14.00
CA ALA A 154 -5.06 0.02 -14.17
C ALA A 154 -5.32 -0.31 -15.63
N THR A 155 -5.27 0.69 -16.51
CA THR A 155 -5.46 0.52 -17.95
C THR A 155 -4.37 -0.39 -18.55
N TYR A 156 -3.12 -0.15 -18.21
CA TYR A 156 -2.01 -1.00 -18.63
C TYR A 156 -2.19 -2.45 -18.17
N LEU A 157 -2.47 -2.67 -16.89
CA LEU A 157 -2.71 -4.00 -16.35
C LEU A 157 -3.91 -4.69 -17.00
N ALA A 158 -5.02 -3.98 -17.20
CA ALA A 158 -6.19 -4.52 -17.86
C ALA A 158 -5.88 -5.02 -19.28
N GLN A 159 -5.08 -4.30 -20.04
CA GLN A 159 -4.66 -4.72 -21.40
C GLN A 159 -3.79 -5.98 -21.35
N GLN A 160 -2.85 -6.08 -20.39
CA GLN A 160 -1.98 -7.25 -20.27
C GLN A 160 -2.75 -8.49 -19.79
N LEU A 161 -3.63 -8.35 -18.80
CA LEU A 161 -4.36 -9.44 -18.18
C LEU A 161 -5.50 -9.99 -19.07
N LYS A 162 -6.22 -9.12 -19.77
CA LYS A 162 -7.27 -9.55 -20.72
C LYS A 162 -6.75 -10.43 -21.84
N ARG A 163 -5.51 -10.25 -22.26
CA ARG A 163 -4.85 -11.13 -23.27
C ARG A 163 -4.72 -12.58 -22.79
N GLN A 164 -4.83 -12.82 -21.48
CA GLN A 164 -4.76 -14.16 -20.88
C GLN A 164 -6.15 -14.77 -20.61
N GLY A 165 -7.23 -14.14 -21.10
CA GLY A 165 -8.60 -14.65 -20.93
C GLY A 165 -9.19 -14.46 -19.54
N LEU A 166 -8.59 -13.63 -18.69
CA LEU A 166 -9.01 -13.38 -17.31
C LEU A 166 -10.16 -12.37 -17.23
N ARG A 167 -11.01 -12.58 -16.23
CA ARG A 167 -11.92 -11.55 -15.76
C ARG A 167 -11.13 -10.46 -15.04
N VAL A 168 -11.15 -9.25 -15.59
CA VAL A 168 -10.50 -8.08 -14.99
C VAL A 168 -11.57 -7.06 -14.65
N THR A 169 -11.66 -6.70 -13.39
CA THR A 169 -12.60 -5.74 -12.83
C THR A 169 -11.86 -4.56 -12.20
N ARG A 170 -12.56 -3.45 -11.98
CA ARG A 170 -12.05 -2.24 -11.34
C ARG A 170 -12.91 -1.93 -10.13
N ILE A 171 -12.32 -1.49 -9.02
CA ILE A 171 -13.11 -0.95 -7.91
C ILE A 171 -13.99 0.21 -8.41
N ALA A 172 -15.22 0.29 -7.90
CA ALA A 172 -16.15 1.34 -8.27
C ALA A 172 -15.62 2.71 -7.84
N MET A 173 -15.88 3.71 -8.67
CA MET A 173 -15.59 5.12 -8.40
C MET A 173 -16.89 5.89 -8.39
N GLY A 174 -16.99 6.90 -7.55
CA GLY A 174 -18.18 7.73 -7.48
C GLY A 174 -18.31 8.45 -6.15
N ILE A 175 -19.50 8.95 -5.88
CA ILE A 175 -19.82 9.74 -4.70
C ILE A 175 -19.69 8.87 -3.45
N PRO A 176 -18.93 9.30 -2.43
CA PRO A 176 -18.83 8.60 -1.16
C PRO A 176 -20.18 8.50 -0.44
N VAL A 177 -20.45 7.36 0.20
CA VAL A 177 -21.67 7.19 0.99
C VAL A 177 -21.70 8.19 2.15
N GLY A 178 -22.81 8.89 2.30
CA GLY A 178 -22.99 9.93 3.31
C GLY A 178 -22.59 11.34 2.85
N SER A 179 -22.16 11.52 1.60
CA SER A 179 -21.92 12.83 1.02
C SER A 179 -23.14 13.35 0.29
N ASP A 180 -23.33 14.68 0.30
CA ASP A 180 -24.33 15.35 -0.51
C ASP A 180 -23.86 15.52 -1.95
N ILE A 181 -24.75 15.30 -2.90
CA ILE A 181 -24.49 15.43 -4.34
C ILE A 181 -24.05 16.87 -4.69
N GLU A 182 -24.60 17.88 -4.01
CA GLU A 182 -24.33 19.28 -4.25
C GLU A 182 -22.85 19.67 -4.06
N TYR A 183 -22.13 18.96 -3.17
CA TYR A 183 -20.71 19.25 -2.89
C TYR A 183 -19.73 18.34 -3.65
N THR A 184 -20.24 17.56 -4.59
CA THR A 184 -19.41 16.64 -5.38
C THR A 184 -18.76 17.39 -6.53
N ASP A 185 -17.44 17.22 -6.70
CA ASP A 185 -16.73 17.78 -7.84
C ASP A 185 -17.14 17.13 -9.18
N GLU A 186 -16.89 17.84 -10.30
CA GLU A 186 -17.32 17.42 -11.63
C GLU A 186 -16.79 16.05 -12.04
N VAL A 187 -15.53 15.73 -11.70
CA VAL A 187 -14.90 14.48 -12.10
C VAL A 187 -15.50 13.29 -11.34
N THR A 188 -15.70 13.45 -10.03
CA THR A 188 -16.37 12.45 -9.18
C THR A 188 -17.80 12.22 -9.62
N MET A 189 -18.55 13.29 -9.96
CA MET A 189 -19.91 13.19 -10.48
C MET A 189 -19.95 12.45 -11.82
N LEU A 190 -19.04 12.80 -12.74
CA LEU A 190 -18.91 12.11 -14.03
C LEU A 190 -18.71 10.60 -13.82
N LYS A 191 -17.77 10.22 -12.95
CA LYS A 191 -17.48 8.81 -12.63
C LYS A 191 -18.67 8.10 -12.00
N ALA A 192 -19.45 8.77 -11.15
CA ALA A 192 -20.67 8.22 -10.56
C ALA A 192 -21.74 7.93 -11.62
N ILE A 193 -21.91 8.85 -12.59
CA ILE A 193 -22.86 8.69 -13.69
C ILE A 193 -22.42 7.58 -14.65
N GLU A 194 -21.14 7.52 -15.02
CA GLU A 194 -20.57 6.46 -15.85
C GLU A 194 -20.73 5.09 -15.20
N GLY A 195 -20.45 5.00 -13.89
CA GLY A 195 -20.51 3.76 -13.10
C GLY A 195 -21.90 3.41 -12.54
N ARG A 196 -22.98 4.11 -12.94
CA ARG A 196 -24.35 3.85 -12.45
C ARG A 196 -24.79 2.41 -12.70
N ARG A 197 -25.53 1.88 -11.76
CA ARG A 197 -26.07 0.51 -11.82
C ARG A 197 -27.58 0.55 -12.02
N GLU A 198 -28.09 -0.50 -12.63
CA GLU A 198 -29.52 -0.80 -12.67
C GLU A 198 -30.00 -1.19 -11.26
N VAL A 199 -31.21 -0.76 -10.87
CA VAL A 199 -31.78 -0.97 -9.52
C VAL A 199 -32.95 -1.94 -9.61
#